data_01d8619498dbee40283f5d34e360d36f
#
_entry.id   01d8619498dbee40283f5d34e360d36f
#
_cell.length_a   1.000
_cell.length_b   1.000
_cell.length_c   1.000
_cell.angle_alpha   90.00
_cell.angle_beta   90.00
_cell.angle_gamma   90.00
#
_symmetry.space_group_name_H-M   'P 1'
#
loop_
_entity.id
_entity.type
_entity.pdbx_description
1 polymer ?
#
loop_
_entity_poly.entity_id
_entity_poly.type
_entity_poly.pdbx_seq_one_letter_code
_entity_poly.pdbx_strand_id
1 'polypeptide(L)'
;MSLIVVVAVIAWAMLRPPRQDLVDLALFLAASGGITLAIGLAGASLGLGRMMRTVRGKLLLLPLLAAALALVNVGFTAKLMFISPHDLGLLAVLLVFSLGMSAFLALFLSASMNDDLAELVRAVRRLGAGELKARAHVKGHDELRELAESFNNMAARLEQKIATQQEVEQTRRLLVATVSHDLRTPLASMRAIVESINDGVVTDSETVRRYLQTLQHETEYLSRLIDDLFELSQIDSGLLKLRPEPASLQDLISDTLQSLSAQAEGKRVRLTGHVPESVPQVVADPQRLQRVLYNLVQNALRHTPADGTVAVQAEDAGAEVRVSVSDTGEGIALDDLPLIFERFHRADRARSRAHGGAGLGLTIARGIVEAHGGRIWAESAPG
;
A
#
# COMPACT_ATOMS: atom_id res chain seq x y z
N MET A 1 30.79 36.03 33.68
CA MET A 1 30.91 36.86 34.89
C MET A 1 30.35 36.21 36.15
N SER A 2 29.16 35.57 36.10
CA SER A 2 28.55 34.93 37.29
C SER A 2 29.37 33.78 37.92
N LEU A 3 30.02 32.93 37.11
CA LEU A 3 30.78 31.78 37.61
C LEU A 3 32.01 32.20 38.43
N ILE A 4 32.76 33.21 37.97
CA ILE A 4 33.93 33.75 38.70
C ILE A 4 33.53 34.33 40.06
N VAL A 5 32.43 35.04 40.09
CA VAL A 5 31.86 35.56 41.36
C VAL A 5 31.45 34.45 42.30
N VAL A 6 30.81 33.40 41.78
CA VAL A 6 30.43 32.23 42.60
C VAL A 6 31.65 31.52 43.16
N VAL A 7 32.69 31.28 42.35
CA VAL A 7 33.95 30.62 42.78
C VAL A 7 34.65 31.50 43.81
N ALA A 8 34.75 32.80 43.63
CA ALA A 8 35.35 33.74 44.57
C ALA A 8 34.60 33.77 45.93
N VAL A 9 33.24 33.72 45.90
CA VAL A 9 32.42 33.65 47.10
C VAL A 9 32.59 32.31 47.83
N ILE A 10 32.67 31.20 47.11
CA ILE A 10 32.93 29.89 47.71
C ILE A 10 34.33 29.86 48.36
N ALA A 11 35.38 30.35 47.65
CA ALA A 11 36.73 30.45 48.17
C ALA A 11 36.81 31.31 49.43
N TRP A 12 36.12 32.45 49.46
CA TRP A 12 36.03 33.30 50.66
C TRP A 12 35.33 32.60 51.84
N ALA A 13 34.25 31.91 51.57
CA ALA A 13 33.48 31.20 52.61
C ALA A 13 34.27 30.04 53.24
N MET A 14 35.01 29.28 52.40
CA MET A 14 35.75 28.09 52.87
C MET A 14 37.15 28.39 53.44
N LEU A 15 37.89 29.29 52.83
CA LEU A 15 39.33 29.46 53.11
C LEU A 15 39.64 30.78 53.86
N ARG A 16 38.72 31.77 53.87
CA ARG A 16 38.90 33.13 54.43
C ARG A 16 40.27 33.77 54.13
N PRO A 17 40.71 33.75 52.81
CA PRO A 17 41.99 34.27 52.44
C PRO A 17 42.07 35.79 52.59
N PRO A 18 43.27 36.38 52.64
CA PRO A 18 43.47 37.82 52.59
C PRO A 18 42.79 38.42 51.32
N ARG A 19 42.37 39.69 51.43
CA ARG A 19 41.68 40.34 50.32
C ARG A 19 42.49 40.41 49.02
N GLN A 20 43.79 40.49 49.13
CA GLN A 20 44.71 40.53 47.98
C GLN A 20 44.67 39.21 47.20
N ASP A 21 44.72 38.07 47.91
CA ASP A 21 44.67 36.73 47.27
C ASP A 21 43.36 36.47 46.55
N LEU A 22 42.23 37.03 47.05
CA LEU A 22 40.90 36.96 46.36
C LEU A 22 40.89 37.78 45.06
N VAL A 23 41.50 38.94 45.04
CA VAL A 23 41.63 39.79 43.85
C VAL A 23 42.49 39.11 42.83
N ASP A 24 43.63 38.56 43.23
CA ASP A 24 44.57 37.83 42.35
C ASP A 24 43.91 36.57 41.80
N LEU A 25 43.19 35.79 42.61
CA LEU A 25 42.42 34.63 42.16
C LEU A 25 41.34 35.04 41.12
N ALA A 26 40.60 36.11 41.37
CA ALA A 26 39.57 36.58 40.46
C ALA A 26 40.18 37.06 39.13
N LEU A 27 41.31 37.76 39.16
CA LEU A 27 42.09 38.19 37.97
C LEU A 27 42.59 37.01 37.16
N PHE A 28 43.15 35.98 37.79
CA PHE A 28 43.63 34.79 37.11
C PHE A 28 42.49 33.97 36.49
N LEU A 29 41.36 33.80 37.19
CA LEU A 29 40.20 33.13 36.64
C LEU A 29 39.60 33.90 35.47
N ALA A 30 39.60 35.23 35.55
CA ALA A 30 39.12 36.06 34.44
C ALA A 30 40.02 35.96 33.19
N ALA A 31 41.34 36.02 33.41
CA ALA A 31 42.31 35.91 32.30
C ALA A 31 42.26 34.52 31.64
N SER A 32 42.27 33.48 32.42
CA SER A 32 42.23 32.07 31.99
C SER A 32 40.91 31.72 31.33
N GLY A 33 39.77 32.17 31.91
CA GLY A 33 38.44 32.02 31.32
C GLY A 33 38.30 32.79 30.03
N GLY A 34 38.86 34.00 29.93
CA GLY A 34 38.90 34.83 28.72
C GLY A 34 39.68 34.17 27.58
N ILE A 35 40.83 33.60 27.86
CA ILE A 35 41.62 32.85 26.89
C ILE A 35 40.86 31.62 26.42
N THR A 36 40.26 30.87 27.32
CA THR A 36 39.46 29.67 27.01
C THR A 36 38.28 30.02 26.09
N LEU A 37 37.56 31.09 26.40
CA LEU A 37 36.46 31.58 25.59
C LEU A 37 36.91 32.04 24.21
N ALA A 38 38.06 32.74 24.13
CA ALA A 38 38.62 33.20 22.86
C ALA A 38 39.04 32.04 21.96
N ILE A 39 39.67 30.99 22.51
CA ILE A 39 40.05 29.77 21.78
C ILE A 39 38.77 29.00 21.35
N GLY A 40 37.78 28.90 22.21
CA GLY A 40 36.53 28.24 21.89
C GLY A 40 35.77 28.94 20.75
N LEU A 41 35.68 30.28 20.79
CA LEU A 41 35.05 31.10 19.75
C LEU A 41 35.87 31.06 18.45
N ALA A 42 37.18 31.10 18.50
CA ALA A 42 38.04 30.95 17.33
C ALA A 42 37.90 29.59 16.68
N GLY A 43 37.83 28.52 17.47
CA GLY A 43 37.55 27.18 16.98
C GLY A 43 36.19 27.03 16.31
N ALA A 44 35.17 27.67 16.88
CA ALA A 44 33.80 27.70 16.30
C ALA A 44 33.78 28.53 15.02
N SER A 45 34.43 29.71 14.98
CA SER A 45 34.49 30.61 13.81
C SER A 45 35.27 30.01 12.65
N LEU A 46 36.33 29.31 12.93
CA LEU A 46 37.16 28.56 11.95
C LEU A 46 36.43 27.31 11.39
N GLY A 47 35.24 27.02 11.90
CA GLY A 47 34.44 25.92 11.39
C GLY A 47 35.04 24.52 11.62
N LEU A 48 35.87 24.36 12.68
CA LEU A 48 36.52 23.07 13.03
C LEU A 48 35.49 21.91 13.04
N GLY A 49 34.25 22.18 13.48
CA GLY A 49 33.16 21.19 13.41
C GLY A 49 32.68 20.86 11.99
N ARG A 50 32.86 21.79 11.01
CA ARG A 50 32.50 21.57 9.60
C ARG A 50 33.58 20.81 8.83
N MET A 51 34.84 20.90 9.26
CA MET A 51 35.97 20.24 8.62
C MET A 51 35.97 18.71 8.84
N MET A 52 35.19 18.24 9.82
CA MET A 52 35.02 16.82 10.10
C MET A 52 33.89 16.23 9.31
N ARG A 53 34.24 15.35 8.37
CA ARG A 53 33.29 14.66 7.49
C ARG A 53 32.46 13.56 8.16
N THR A 54 32.85 13.12 9.36
CA THR A 54 32.20 12.00 10.05
C THR A 54 31.65 12.42 11.41
N VAL A 55 30.45 11.93 11.76
CA VAL A 55 29.83 12.13 13.08
C VAL A 55 30.74 11.59 14.19
N ARG A 56 31.36 10.43 13.94
CA ARG A 56 32.36 9.82 14.86
C ARG A 56 33.51 10.75 15.19
N GLY A 57 34.06 11.44 14.19
CA GLY A 57 35.12 12.40 14.41
C GLY A 57 34.67 13.57 15.30
N LYS A 58 33.45 14.07 15.10
CA LYS A 58 32.89 15.15 15.92
C LYS A 58 32.68 14.73 17.37
N LEU A 59 32.09 13.55 17.59
CA LEU A 59 31.78 13.00 18.91
C LEU A 59 33.04 12.69 19.73
N LEU A 60 34.15 12.33 19.08
CA LEU A 60 35.42 12.06 19.76
C LEU A 60 36.23 13.33 20.00
N LEU A 61 36.39 14.16 18.98
CA LEU A 61 37.35 15.27 19.04
C LEU A 61 36.84 16.45 19.89
N LEU A 62 35.54 16.76 19.88
CA LEU A 62 34.97 17.86 20.66
C LEU A 62 35.15 17.68 22.18
N PRO A 63 34.80 16.52 22.80
CA PRO A 63 35.06 16.29 24.21
C PRO A 63 36.56 16.23 24.57
N LEU A 64 37.40 15.66 23.70
CA LEU A 64 38.83 15.60 23.89
C LEU A 64 39.46 17.00 23.86
N LEU A 65 39.02 17.83 22.93
CA LEU A 65 39.48 19.21 22.81
C LEU A 65 39.06 20.04 24.03
N ALA A 66 37.82 19.87 24.48
CA ALA A 66 37.30 20.51 25.70
C ALA A 66 38.07 20.07 26.95
N ALA A 67 38.36 18.76 27.07
CA ALA A 67 39.15 18.22 28.18
C ALA A 67 40.62 18.76 28.15
N ALA A 68 41.24 18.77 26.98
CA ALA A 68 42.60 19.33 26.82
C ALA A 68 42.64 20.82 27.18
N LEU A 69 41.63 21.59 26.75
CA LEU A 69 41.53 23.01 27.08
C LEU A 69 41.32 23.26 28.57
N ALA A 70 40.47 22.44 29.22
CA ALA A 70 40.28 22.47 30.66
C ALA A 70 41.58 22.15 31.43
N LEU A 71 42.34 21.17 30.96
CA LEU A 71 43.64 20.81 31.57
C LEU A 71 44.68 21.93 31.46
N VAL A 72 44.78 22.55 30.29
CA VAL A 72 45.71 23.70 30.11
C VAL A 72 45.27 24.84 31.04
N ASN A 73 43.99 25.09 31.19
CA ASN A 73 43.47 26.12 32.08
C ASN A 73 43.82 25.84 33.55
N VAL A 74 43.58 24.60 34.04
CA VAL A 74 43.92 24.18 35.41
C VAL A 74 45.44 24.25 35.64
N GLY A 75 46.24 23.74 34.72
CA GLY A 75 47.71 23.76 34.84
C GLY A 75 48.27 25.18 34.88
N PHE A 76 47.72 26.08 34.03
CA PHE A 76 48.11 27.49 34.01
C PHE A 76 47.74 28.21 35.32
N THR A 77 46.55 28.03 35.82
CA THR A 77 46.10 28.61 37.09
C THR A 77 46.90 28.09 38.28
N ALA A 78 47.18 26.78 38.32
CA ALA A 78 47.98 26.16 39.35
C ALA A 78 49.43 26.71 39.41
N LYS A 79 50.06 26.92 38.25
CA LYS A 79 51.40 27.49 38.14
C LYS A 79 51.43 28.92 38.67
N LEU A 80 50.42 29.71 38.47
CA LEU A 80 50.33 31.10 38.94
C LEU A 80 50.06 31.21 40.44
N MET A 81 49.54 30.17 41.09
CA MET A 81 49.25 30.12 42.52
C MET A 81 50.44 29.71 43.40
N PHE A 82 51.71 29.72 42.90
CA PHE A 82 52.91 29.42 43.65
C PHE A 82 52.91 28.01 44.30
N ILE A 83 52.45 27.00 43.62
CA ILE A 83 52.53 25.61 44.09
C ILE A 83 53.98 25.14 44.07
N SER A 84 54.41 24.39 45.10
CA SER A 84 55.71 23.82 45.17
C SER A 84 56.05 22.93 43.95
N PRO A 85 57.37 22.78 43.55
CA PRO A 85 57.68 21.89 42.41
C PRO A 85 57.21 20.45 42.62
N HIS A 86 57.06 19.97 43.84
CA HIS A 86 56.56 18.64 44.19
C HIS A 86 55.06 18.55 43.93
N ASP A 87 54.33 19.55 44.39
CA ASP A 87 52.87 19.61 44.20
C ASP A 87 52.48 19.79 42.71
N LEU A 88 53.28 20.53 41.96
CA LEU A 88 53.16 20.66 40.49
C LEU A 88 53.32 19.29 39.78
N GLY A 89 54.27 18.45 40.26
CA GLY A 89 54.45 17.10 39.77
C GLY A 89 53.22 16.19 40.02
N LEU A 90 52.68 16.24 41.24
CA LEU A 90 51.43 15.49 41.56
C LEU A 90 50.23 15.96 40.75
N LEU A 91 50.11 17.27 40.58
CA LEU A 91 49.03 17.84 39.73
C LEU A 91 49.14 17.36 38.29
N ALA A 92 50.36 17.36 37.73
CA ALA A 92 50.59 16.86 36.37
C ALA A 92 50.17 15.40 36.20
N VAL A 93 50.46 14.53 37.17
CA VAL A 93 50.02 13.12 37.14
C VAL A 93 48.50 13.01 37.18
N LEU A 94 47.85 13.77 38.05
CA LEU A 94 46.38 13.78 38.15
C LEU A 94 45.72 14.29 36.85
N LEU A 95 46.30 15.30 36.21
CA LEU A 95 45.81 15.84 34.94
C LEU A 95 45.95 14.83 33.80
N VAL A 96 47.06 14.11 33.72
CA VAL A 96 47.27 13.04 32.72
C VAL A 96 46.27 11.90 32.95
N PHE A 97 46.03 11.50 34.20
CA PHE A 97 45.02 10.49 34.54
C PHE A 97 43.60 10.93 34.15
N SER A 98 43.25 12.17 34.48
CA SER A 98 41.95 12.73 34.11
C SER A 98 41.71 12.79 32.59
N LEU A 99 42.75 13.15 31.83
CA LEU A 99 42.69 13.13 30.37
C LEU A 99 42.48 11.71 29.83
N GLY A 100 43.24 10.74 30.36
CA GLY A 100 43.09 9.34 29.99
C GLY A 100 41.68 8.80 30.27
N MET A 101 41.14 9.12 31.43
CA MET A 101 39.77 8.73 31.79
C MET A 101 38.70 9.40 30.90
N SER A 102 38.84 10.70 30.61
CA SER A 102 37.97 11.42 29.66
C SER A 102 38.02 10.83 28.26
N ALA A 103 39.20 10.49 27.77
CA ALA A 103 39.41 9.86 26.48
C ALA A 103 38.75 8.47 26.42
N PHE A 104 38.96 7.66 27.46
CA PHE A 104 38.30 6.34 27.57
C PHE A 104 36.79 6.44 27.54
N LEU A 105 36.20 7.34 28.34
CA LEU A 105 34.77 7.53 28.40
C LEU A 105 34.20 8.03 27.05
N ALA A 106 34.88 8.98 26.40
CA ALA A 106 34.50 9.50 25.10
C ALA A 106 34.54 8.41 24.00
N LEU A 107 35.54 7.53 24.01
CA LEU A 107 35.65 6.41 23.10
C LEU A 107 34.53 5.39 23.34
N PHE A 108 34.27 5.07 24.60
CA PHE A 108 33.25 4.09 24.99
C PHE A 108 31.83 4.53 24.56
N LEU A 109 31.46 5.79 24.89
CA LEU A 109 30.16 6.35 24.49
C LEU A 109 30.02 6.50 22.97
N SER A 110 31.07 6.91 22.30
CA SER A 110 31.07 7.10 20.84
C SER A 110 30.92 5.78 20.07
N ALA A 111 31.43 4.68 20.59
CA ALA A 111 31.38 3.38 19.90
C ALA A 111 29.91 2.89 19.73
N SER A 112 29.14 2.92 20.80
CA SER A 112 27.73 2.47 20.79
C SER A 112 26.87 3.26 19.82
N MET A 113 26.93 4.59 19.88
CA MET A 113 26.13 5.46 19.00
C MET A 113 26.51 5.32 17.52
N ASN A 114 27.79 5.08 17.24
CA ASN A 114 28.27 4.96 15.86
C ASN A 114 27.77 3.68 15.19
N ASP A 115 27.68 2.58 15.92
CA ASP A 115 27.20 1.30 15.39
C ASP A 115 25.73 1.35 15.03
N ASP A 116 24.89 1.95 15.87
CA ASP A 116 23.45 2.11 15.65
C ASP A 116 23.17 3.03 14.43
N LEU A 117 23.91 4.15 14.33
CA LEU A 117 23.80 5.04 13.17
C LEU A 117 24.27 4.37 11.87
N ALA A 118 25.36 3.61 11.93
CA ALA A 118 25.85 2.87 10.78
C ALA A 118 24.87 1.79 10.31
N GLU A 119 24.18 1.13 11.25
CA GLU A 119 23.13 0.16 10.94
C GLU A 119 21.96 0.83 10.23
N LEU A 120 21.48 1.96 10.74
CA LEU A 120 20.41 2.72 10.11
C LEU A 120 20.77 3.14 8.67
N VAL A 121 22.00 3.68 8.49
CA VAL A 121 22.50 4.07 7.15
C VAL A 121 22.59 2.88 6.21
N ARG A 122 23.02 1.71 6.69
CA ARG A 122 23.03 0.48 5.88
C ARG A 122 21.62 0.06 5.47
N ALA A 123 20.66 0.07 6.42
CA ALA A 123 19.26 -0.27 6.13
C ALA A 123 18.63 0.67 5.10
N VAL A 124 18.87 1.99 5.22
CA VAL A 124 18.42 2.99 4.23
C VAL A 124 18.99 2.72 2.84
N ARG A 125 20.30 2.42 2.74
CA ARG A 125 20.94 2.11 1.46
C ARG A 125 20.40 0.83 0.82
N ARG A 126 20.14 -0.21 1.62
CA ARG A 126 19.56 -1.46 1.15
C ARG A 126 18.14 -1.25 0.63
N LEU A 127 17.32 -0.48 1.35
CA LEU A 127 16.00 -0.10 0.89
C LEU A 127 16.04 0.69 -0.42
N GLY A 128 16.97 1.65 -0.53
CA GLY A 128 17.21 2.42 -1.76
C GLY A 128 17.74 1.60 -2.94
N ALA A 129 18.41 0.48 -2.66
CA ALA A 129 18.84 -0.50 -3.66
C ALA A 129 17.74 -1.49 -4.09
N GLY A 130 16.51 -1.35 -3.53
CA GLY A 130 15.35 -2.18 -3.88
C GLY A 130 15.08 -3.35 -2.93
N GLU A 131 15.86 -3.50 -1.85
CA GLU A 131 15.59 -4.51 -0.82
C GLU A 131 14.45 -4.05 0.11
N LEU A 132 13.20 -4.21 -0.32
CA LEU A 132 12.01 -3.71 0.39
C LEU A 132 11.85 -4.29 1.80
N LYS A 133 12.42 -5.46 2.06
CA LYS A 133 12.42 -6.12 3.38
C LYS A 133 13.54 -5.63 4.32
N ALA A 134 14.38 -4.67 3.88
CA ALA A 134 15.40 -4.11 4.73
C ALA A 134 14.78 -3.42 5.95
N ARG A 135 15.31 -3.72 7.14
CA ARG A 135 14.91 -3.11 8.41
C ARG A 135 16.14 -2.70 9.19
N ALA A 136 16.05 -1.62 9.94
CA ALA A 136 17.08 -1.16 10.85
C ALA A 136 16.83 -1.75 12.25
N HIS A 137 17.87 -2.33 12.85
CA HIS A 137 17.82 -2.89 14.21
C HIS A 137 18.76 -2.09 15.09
N VAL A 138 18.24 -1.08 15.78
CA VAL A 138 18.95 -0.22 16.73
C VAL A 138 18.74 -0.75 18.13
N LYS A 139 19.85 -0.91 18.89
CA LYS A 139 19.81 -1.46 20.26
C LYS A 139 19.57 -0.40 21.33
N GLY A 140 19.81 0.88 21.00
CA GLY A 140 19.60 2.02 21.90
C GLY A 140 18.14 2.22 22.29
N HIS A 141 17.91 3.08 23.32
CA HIS A 141 16.57 3.46 23.78
C HIS A 141 16.38 4.99 23.67
N ASP A 142 17.10 5.61 22.76
CA ASP A 142 17.17 7.03 22.48
C ASP A 142 16.46 7.41 21.18
N GLU A 143 16.69 8.62 20.70
CA GLU A 143 16.10 9.17 19.47
C GLU A 143 16.48 8.34 18.23
N LEU A 144 17.57 7.59 18.25
CA LEU A 144 17.96 6.70 17.16
C LEU A 144 17.01 5.50 17.03
N ARG A 145 16.48 5.01 18.14
CA ARG A 145 15.46 3.98 18.13
C ARG A 145 14.15 4.48 17.54
N GLU A 146 13.69 5.66 17.93
CA GLU A 146 12.50 6.28 17.37
C GLU A 146 12.64 6.49 15.86
N LEU A 147 13.82 6.94 15.43
CA LEU A 147 14.15 7.10 14.02
C LEU A 147 14.14 5.77 13.27
N ALA A 148 14.70 4.71 13.86
CA ALA A 148 14.69 3.37 13.27
C ALA A 148 13.27 2.78 13.17
N GLU A 149 12.43 2.99 14.17
CA GLU A 149 11.02 2.58 14.15
C GLU A 149 10.23 3.34 13.06
N SER A 150 10.43 4.64 12.96
CA SER A 150 9.83 5.48 11.91
C SER A 150 10.27 5.03 10.51
N PHE A 151 11.57 4.74 10.33
CA PHE A 151 12.11 4.17 9.10
C PHE A 151 11.49 2.81 8.78
N ASN A 152 11.40 1.90 9.75
CA ASN A 152 10.83 0.58 9.57
C ASN A 152 9.33 0.63 9.20
N ASN A 153 8.57 1.54 9.80
CA ASN A 153 7.17 1.80 9.47
C ASN A 153 7.02 2.32 8.03
N MET A 154 7.89 3.25 7.61
CA MET A 154 7.93 3.74 6.23
C MET A 154 8.28 2.63 5.25
N ALA A 155 9.29 1.81 5.55
CA ALA A 155 9.70 0.68 4.73
C ALA A 155 8.58 -0.37 4.57
N ALA A 156 7.84 -0.67 5.65
CA ALA A 156 6.70 -1.58 5.61
C ALA A 156 5.56 -1.06 4.73
N ARG A 157 5.23 0.23 4.85
CA ARG A 157 4.21 0.87 3.99
C ARG A 157 4.63 0.88 2.52
N LEU A 158 5.90 1.12 2.23
CA LEU A 158 6.44 1.10 0.88
C LEU A 158 6.36 -0.31 0.27
N GLU A 159 6.79 -1.34 1.04
CA GLU A 159 6.70 -2.74 0.65
C GLU A 159 5.25 -3.13 0.31
N GLN A 160 4.30 -2.80 1.18
CA GLN A 160 2.88 -3.07 0.94
C GLN A 160 2.36 -2.35 -0.30
N LYS A 161 2.71 -1.06 -0.48
CA LYS A 161 2.26 -0.28 -1.64
C LYS A 161 2.79 -0.83 -2.96
N ILE A 162 4.06 -1.25 -2.98
CA ILE A 162 4.67 -1.87 -4.17
C ILE A 162 4.02 -3.22 -4.46
N ALA A 163 3.77 -4.06 -3.45
CA ALA A 163 3.09 -5.34 -3.62
C ALA A 163 1.69 -5.15 -4.22
N THR A 164 0.89 -4.24 -3.67
CA THR A 164 -0.45 -3.91 -4.21
C THR A 164 -0.36 -3.39 -5.65
N GLN A 165 0.61 -2.53 -5.95
CA GLN A 165 0.79 -2.01 -7.31
C GLN A 165 1.18 -3.11 -8.30
N GLN A 166 2.03 -4.05 -7.90
CA GLN A 166 2.40 -5.21 -8.73
C GLN A 166 1.20 -6.11 -9.02
N GLU A 167 0.35 -6.36 -8.02
CA GLU A 167 -0.88 -7.14 -8.16
C GLU A 167 -1.85 -6.48 -9.16
N VAL A 168 -2.09 -5.17 -9.03
CA VAL A 168 -2.92 -4.40 -9.97
C VAL A 168 -2.35 -4.45 -11.39
N GLU A 169 -1.04 -4.28 -11.56
CA GLU A 169 -0.41 -4.34 -12.88
C GLU A 169 -0.47 -5.74 -13.49
N GLN A 170 -0.31 -6.79 -12.67
CA GLN A 170 -0.46 -8.18 -13.13
C GLN A 170 -1.89 -8.47 -13.58
N THR A 171 -2.88 -8.04 -12.80
CA THR A 171 -4.30 -8.16 -13.15
C THR A 171 -4.61 -7.43 -14.44
N ARG A 172 -4.08 -6.21 -14.61
CA ARG A 172 -4.21 -5.43 -15.85
C ARG A 172 -3.63 -6.14 -17.07
N ARG A 173 -2.44 -6.75 -16.94
CA ARG A 173 -1.80 -7.50 -18.03
C ARG A 173 -2.61 -8.74 -18.42
N LEU A 174 -3.12 -9.46 -17.43
CA LEU A 174 -3.99 -10.62 -17.65
C LEU A 174 -5.27 -10.18 -18.37
N LEU A 175 -5.89 -9.07 -17.96
CA LEU A 175 -7.06 -8.49 -18.61
C LEU A 175 -6.78 -8.25 -20.10
N VAL A 176 -5.73 -7.50 -20.42
CA VAL A 176 -5.37 -7.17 -21.82
C VAL A 176 -5.13 -8.45 -22.65
N ALA A 177 -4.43 -9.43 -22.08
CA ALA A 177 -4.15 -10.68 -22.76
C ALA A 177 -5.42 -11.50 -23.04
N THR A 178 -6.31 -11.62 -22.03
CA THR A 178 -7.58 -12.37 -22.15
C THR A 178 -8.51 -11.70 -23.16
N VAL A 179 -8.70 -10.39 -23.05
CA VAL A 179 -9.52 -9.62 -24.00
C VAL A 179 -9.00 -9.76 -25.44
N SER A 180 -7.69 -9.63 -25.62
CA SER A 180 -7.09 -9.76 -26.95
C SER A 180 -7.32 -11.16 -27.55
N HIS A 181 -7.27 -12.20 -26.72
CA HIS A 181 -7.56 -13.55 -27.16
C HIS A 181 -9.05 -13.72 -27.54
N ASP A 182 -9.95 -13.23 -26.67
CA ASP A 182 -11.40 -13.40 -26.85
C ASP A 182 -11.97 -12.54 -28.01
N LEU A 183 -11.30 -11.45 -28.36
CA LEU A 183 -11.60 -10.68 -29.57
C LEU A 183 -11.04 -11.35 -30.85
N ARG A 184 -9.84 -11.95 -30.78
CA ARG A 184 -9.19 -12.53 -31.98
C ARG A 184 -9.93 -13.74 -32.51
N THR A 185 -10.49 -14.58 -31.64
CA THR A 185 -11.15 -15.83 -32.04
C THR A 185 -12.37 -15.58 -32.95
N PRO A 186 -13.39 -14.76 -32.54
CA PRO A 186 -14.53 -14.47 -33.41
C PRO A 186 -14.12 -13.71 -34.67
N LEU A 187 -13.16 -12.79 -34.61
CA LEU A 187 -12.66 -12.08 -35.78
C LEU A 187 -12.03 -13.03 -36.80
N ALA A 188 -11.25 -14.02 -36.36
CA ALA A 188 -10.68 -15.02 -37.25
C ALA A 188 -11.76 -15.90 -37.88
N SER A 189 -12.79 -16.29 -37.11
CA SER A 189 -13.97 -17.03 -37.62
C SER A 189 -14.71 -16.22 -38.70
N MET A 190 -15.04 -14.96 -38.38
CA MET A 190 -15.72 -14.08 -39.34
C MET A 190 -14.91 -13.89 -40.62
N ARG A 191 -13.59 -13.67 -40.50
CA ARG A 191 -12.70 -13.52 -41.64
C ARG A 191 -12.69 -14.78 -42.51
N ALA A 192 -12.54 -15.97 -41.94
CA ALA A 192 -12.55 -17.24 -42.67
C ALA A 192 -13.88 -17.46 -43.41
N ILE A 193 -15.02 -17.09 -42.80
CA ILE A 193 -16.33 -17.19 -43.44
C ILE A 193 -16.42 -16.23 -44.65
N VAL A 194 -16.00 -14.98 -44.47
CA VAL A 194 -16.00 -13.97 -45.55
C VAL A 194 -15.09 -14.40 -46.69
N GLU A 195 -13.88 -14.86 -46.43
CA GLU A 195 -12.93 -15.39 -47.43
C GLU A 195 -13.55 -16.58 -48.17
N SER A 196 -14.17 -17.54 -47.49
CA SER A 196 -14.81 -18.72 -48.04
C SER A 196 -15.97 -18.39 -49.02
N ILE A 197 -16.76 -17.36 -48.68
CA ILE A 197 -17.86 -16.88 -49.56
C ILE A 197 -17.26 -16.13 -50.77
N ASN A 198 -16.29 -15.25 -50.54
CA ASN A 198 -15.70 -14.39 -51.56
C ASN A 198 -14.92 -15.20 -52.61
N ASP A 199 -14.21 -16.24 -52.17
CA ASP A 199 -13.41 -17.11 -53.05
C ASP A 199 -14.26 -18.18 -53.79
N GLY A 200 -15.59 -18.15 -53.56
CA GLY A 200 -16.52 -19.07 -54.19
C GLY A 200 -16.37 -20.53 -53.75
N VAL A 201 -15.73 -20.76 -52.57
CA VAL A 201 -15.62 -22.11 -51.97
C VAL A 201 -16.99 -22.59 -51.53
N VAL A 202 -17.85 -21.66 -51.05
CA VAL A 202 -19.23 -21.91 -50.66
C VAL A 202 -20.17 -21.13 -51.57
N THR A 203 -20.95 -21.85 -52.37
CA THR A 203 -21.86 -21.28 -53.36
C THR A 203 -23.33 -21.65 -53.13
N ASP A 204 -23.56 -22.69 -52.34
CA ASP A 204 -24.94 -23.12 -52.06
C ASP A 204 -25.63 -22.14 -51.09
N SER A 205 -26.90 -21.82 -51.37
CA SER A 205 -27.64 -20.79 -50.68
C SER A 205 -27.92 -21.12 -49.20
N GLU A 206 -27.95 -22.40 -48.83
CA GLU A 206 -28.24 -22.84 -47.47
C GLU A 206 -27.00 -22.64 -46.59
N THR A 207 -25.83 -23.04 -47.07
CA THR A 207 -24.56 -22.83 -46.34
C THR A 207 -24.24 -21.34 -46.25
N VAL A 208 -24.46 -20.55 -47.33
CA VAL A 208 -24.31 -19.09 -47.26
C VAL A 208 -25.21 -18.49 -46.20
N ARG A 209 -26.49 -18.89 -46.10
CA ARG A 209 -27.41 -18.41 -45.08
C ARG A 209 -26.90 -18.74 -43.69
N ARG A 210 -26.45 -19.96 -43.45
CA ARG A 210 -25.88 -20.39 -42.16
C ARG A 210 -24.64 -19.58 -41.79
N TYR A 211 -23.77 -19.29 -42.76
CA TYR A 211 -22.59 -18.48 -42.58
C TYR A 211 -22.92 -17.02 -42.23
N LEU A 212 -23.93 -16.43 -42.87
CA LEU A 212 -24.44 -15.09 -42.53
C LEU A 212 -25.03 -15.05 -41.09
N GLN A 213 -25.74 -16.07 -40.69
CA GLN A 213 -26.23 -16.19 -39.31
C GLN A 213 -25.08 -16.29 -38.30
N THR A 214 -24.03 -17.03 -38.62
CA THR A 214 -22.82 -17.12 -37.77
C THR A 214 -22.13 -15.77 -37.71
N LEU A 215 -21.97 -15.05 -38.81
CA LEU A 215 -21.41 -13.70 -38.82
C LEU A 215 -22.21 -12.72 -37.96
N GLN A 216 -23.54 -12.77 -38.05
CA GLN A 216 -24.42 -11.95 -37.21
C GLN A 216 -24.20 -12.26 -35.76
N HIS A 217 -24.19 -13.53 -35.35
CA HIS A 217 -23.99 -13.98 -33.98
C HIS A 217 -22.63 -13.55 -33.40
N GLU A 218 -21.56 -13.70 -34.19
CA GLU A 218 -20.21 -13.28 -33.81
C GLU A 218 -20.12 -11.75 -33.64
N THR A 219 -20.81 -11.00 -34.51
CA THR A 219 -20.87 -9.53 -34.41
C THR A 219 -21.61 -9.09 -33.11
N GLU A 220 -22.75 -9.71 -32.80
CA GLU A 220 -23.51 -9.45 -31.57
C GLU A 220 -22.70 -9.82 -30.32
N TYR A 221 -21.94 -10.92 -30.39
CA TYR A 221 -21.03 -11.33 -29.32
C TYR A 221 -19.95 -10.28 -29.06
N LEU A 222 -19.29 -9.79 -30.13
CA LEU A 222 -18.26 -8.77 -30.02
C LEU A 222 -18.81 -7.45 -29.46
N SER A 223 -19.98 -7.03 -29.91
CA SER A 223 -20.64 -5.82 -29.38
C SER A 223 -20.88 -5.94 -27.89
N ARG A 224 -21.45 -7.06 -27.44
CA ARG A 224 -21.64 -7.30 -25.99
C ARG A 224 -20.32 -7.30 -25.21
N LEU A 225 -19.27 -7.91 -25.74
CA LEU A 225 -17.96 -7.93 -25.10
C LEU A 225 -17.38 -6.52 -24.93
N ILE A 226 -17.51 -5.68 -25.95
CA ILE A 226 -17.07 -4.27 -25.91
C ILE A 226 -17.86 -3.49 -24.86
N ASP A 227 -19.20 -3.66 -24.82
CA ASP A 227 -20.06 -3.02 -23.82
C ASP A 227 -19.71 -3.46 -22.40
N ASP A 228 -19.45 -4.77 -22.17
CA ASP A 228 -19.02 -5.32 -20.90
C ASP A 228 -17.68 -4.72 -20.45
N LEU A 229 -16.71 -4.57 -21.38
CA LEU A 229 -15.40 -3.97 -21.08
C LEU A 229 -15.51 -2.49 -20.73
N PHE A 230 -16.36 -1.76 -21.45
CA PHE A 230 -16.60 -0.35 -21.18
C PHE A 230 -17.23 -0.16 -19.80
N GLU A 231 -18.22 -0.97 -19.48
CA GLU A 231 -18.89 -0.94 -18.17
C GLU A 231 -17.94 -1.30 -17.02
N LEU A 232 -17.13 -2.35 -17.20
CA LEU A 232 -16.09 -2.73 -16.24
C LEU A 232 -15.09 -1.59 -16.02
N SER A 233 -14.68 -0.90 -17.09
CA SER A 233 -13.79 0.26 -16.99
C SER A 233 -14.40 1.42 -16.19
N GLN A 234 -15.71 1.64 -16.33
CA GLN A 234 -16.43 2.66 -15.53
C GLN A 234 -16.50 2.28 -14.06
N ILE A 235 -16.77 1.01 -13.76
CA ILE A 235 -16.79 0.48 -12.38
C ILE A 235 -15.42 0.65 -11.73
N ASP A 236 -14.35 0.23 -12.40
CA ASP A 236 -12.97 0.27 -11.89
C ASP A 236 -12.46 1.68 -11.62
N SER A 237 -12.82 2.62 -12.46
CA SER A 237 -12.43 4.02 -12.29
C SER A 237 -13.29 4.79 -11.28
N GLY A 238 -14.34 4.15 -10.71
CA GLY A 238 -15.31 4.83 -9.87
C GLY A 238 -16.15 5.89 -10.62
N LEU A 239 -16.15 5.83 -11.96
CA LEU A 239 -16.87 6.77 -12.81
C LEU A 239 -18.28 6.32 -13.18
N LEU A 240 -18.74 5.17 -12.66
CA LEU A 240 -20.07 4.67 -12.87
C LEU A 240 -21.09 5.65 -12.21
N LYS A 241 -21.74 6.45 -13.03
CA LYS A 241 -22.78 7.37 -12.58
C LYS A 241 -24.11 6.64 -12.55
N LEU A 242 -24.66 6.48 -11.36
CA LEU A 242 -26.01 5.96 -11.17
C LEU A 242 -27.03 7.08 -11.32
N ARG A 243 -28.20 6.74 -11.83
CA ARG A 243 -29.40 7.59 -11.88
C ARG A 243 -30.48 6.96 -11.03
N PRO A 244 -30.42 7.09 -9.69
CA PRO A 244 -31.36 6.44 -8.81
C PRO A 244 -32.74 7.07 -8.96
N GLU A 245 -33.73 6.22 -9.19
CA GLU A 245 -35.16 6.55 -9.24
C GLU A 245 -35.99 5.44 -8.59
N PRO A 246 -37.21 5.67 -8.21
CA PRO A 246 -38.10 4.60 -7.71
C PRO A 246 -38.31 3.54 -8.79
N ALA A 247 -37.86 2.31 -8.52
CA ALA A 247 -37.90 1.18 -9.43
C ALA A 247 -38.76 0.05 -8.87
N SER A 248 -39.64 -0.50 -9.71
CA SER A 248 -40.44 -1.68 -9.41
C SER A 248 -39.59 -2.94 -9.73
N LEU A 249 -39.25 -3.73 -8.73
CA LEU A 249 -38.57 -5.01 -8.95
C LEU A 249 -39.47 -6.01 -9.70
N GLN A 250 -40.79 -5.92 -9.54
CA GLN A 250 -41.72 -6.74 -10.29
C GLN A 250 -41.60 -6.51 -11.80
N ASP A 251 -41.56 -5.23 -12.22
CA ASP A 251 -41.45 -4.88 -13.64
C ASP A 251 -40.09 -5.30 -14.19
N LEU A 252 -39.00 -4.99 -13.47
CA LEU A 252 -37.61 -5.35 -13.88
C LEU A 252 -37.43 -6.87 -14.02
N ILE A 253 -37.96 -7.65 -13.09
CA ILE A 253 -37.90 -9.11 -13.14
C ILE A 253 -38.76 -9.62 -14.31
N SER A 254 -39.99 -9.12 -14.48
CA SER A 254 -40.89 -9.50 -15.58
C SER A 254 -40.26 -9.25 -16.95
N ASP A 255 -39.70 -8.04 -17.15
CA ASP A 255 -39.04 -7.66 -18.41
C ASP A 255 -37.81 -8.53 -18.69
N THR A 256 -37.02 -8.84 -17.65
CA THR A 256 -35.86 -9.72 -17.79
C THR A 256 -36.28 -11.13 -18.18
N LEU A 257 -37.29 -11.70 -17.53
CA LEU A 257 -37.80 -13.04 -17.84
C LEU A 257 -38.39 -13.09 -19.25
N GLN A 258 -39.11 -12.07 -19.66
CA GLN A 258 -39.69 -11.95 -21.01
C GLN A 258 -38.57 -11.90 -22.06
N SER A 259 -37.50 -11.12 -21.84
CA SER A 259 -36.39 -11.01 -22.78
C SER A 259 -35.62 -12.32 -22.97
N LEU A 260 -35.62 -13.19 -21.97
CA LEU A 260 -34.91 -14.48 -21.97
C LEU A 260 -35.80 -15.68 -22.25
N SER A 261 -37.14 -15.49 -22.42
CA SER A 261 -38.08 -16.57 -22.59
C SER A 261 -37.79 -17.45 -23.81
N ALA A 262 -37.49 -16.85 -24.98
CA ALA A 262 -37.18 -17.60 -26.19
C ALA A 262 -35.90 -18.45 -26.03
N GLN A 263 -34.91 -17.95 -25.29
CA GLN A 263 -33.69 -18.70 -25.00
C GLN A 263 -33.96 -19.86 -24.05
N ALA A 264 -34.80 -19.65 -23.02
CA ALA A 264 -35.20 -20.67 -22.08
C ALA A 264 -36.01 -21.78 -22.77
N GLU A 265 -36.98 -21.42 -23.63
CA GLU A 265 -37.75 -22.34 -24.43
C GLU A 265 -36.86 -23.18 -25.38
N GLY A 266 -35.97 -22.52 -26.11
CA GLY A 266 -35.03 -23.21 -26.99
C GLY A 266 -34.14 -24.21 -26.29
N LYS A 267 -33.82 -23.96 -25.01
CA LYS A 267 -33.08 -24.84 -24.15
C LYS A 267 -33.94 -25.83 -23.34
N ARG A 268 -35.26 -25.72 -23.40
CA ARG A 268 -36.26 -26.47 -22.58
C ARG A 268 -36.02 -26.27 -21.08
N VAL A 269 -35.69 -25.08 -20.63
CA VAL A 269 -35.55 -24.72 -19.24
C VAL A 269 -36.77 -23.93 -18.79
N ARG A 270 -37.36 -24.30 -17.65
CA ARG A 270 -38.48 -23.57 -17.05
C ARG A 270 -37.95 -22.31 -16.38
N LEU A 271 -38.48 -21.15 -16.83
CA LEU A 271 -38.13 -19.85 -16.27
C LEU A 271 -39.34 -19.31 -15.48
N THR A 272 -39.12 -18.98 -14.19
CA THR A 272 -40.20 -18.51 -13.31
C THR A 272 -39.75 -17.28 -12.53
N GLY A 273 -40.69 -16.39 -12.20
CA GLY A 273 -40.47 -15.22 -11.35
C GLY A 273 -41.57 -15.08 -10.32
N HIS A 274 -41.24 -14.69 -9.13
CA HIS A 274 -42.18 -14.39 -8.06
C HIS A 274 -41.74 -13.17 -7.27
N VAL A 275 -42.58 -12.14 -7.26
CA VAL A 275 -42.42 -10.93 -6.45
C VAL A 275 -43.70 -10.71 -5.65
N PRO A 276 -43.69 -10.88 -4.33
CA PRO A 276 -44.86 -10.57 -3.48
C PRO A 276 -45.22 -9.10 -3.58
N GLU A 277 -46.51 -8.78 -3.49
CA GLU A 277 -47.01 -7.39 -3.49
C GLU A 277 -46.48 -6.57 -2.31
N SER A 278 -46.03 -7.23 -1.25
CA SER A 278 -45.41 -6.59 -0.08
C SER A 278 -44.02 -6.01 -0.34
N VAL A 279 -43.38 -6.38 -1.44
CA VAL A 279 -42.03 -5.86 -1.77
C VAL A 279 -42.13 -4.40 -2.20
N PRO A 280 -41.47 -3.47 -1.47
CA PRO A 280 -41.55 -2.05 -1.81
C PRO A 280 -40.73 -1.73 -3.08
N GLN A 281 -41.01 -0.58 -3.68
CA GLN A 281 -40.14 -0.01 -4.70
C GLN A 281 -38.79 0.32 -4.07
N VAL A 282 -37.73 0.08 -4.82
CA VAL A 282 -36.35 0.39 -4.42
C VAL A 282 -35.86 1.66 -5.11
N VAL A 283 -35.07 2.48 -4.42
CA VAL A 283 -34.44 3.65 -5.04
C VAL A 283 -33.13 3.18 -5.66
N ALA A 284 -33.12 3.01 -6.98
CA ALA A 284 -31.98 2.45 -7.71
C ALA A 284 -32.00 2.90 -9.17
N ASP A 285 -30.93 2.65 -9.91
CA ASP A 285 -30.91 2.84 -11.36
C ASP A 285 -31.51 1.61 -12.05
N PRO A 286 -32.71 1.74 -12.67
CA PRO A 286 -33.43 0.60 -13.22
C PRO A 286 -32.68 -0.09 -14.36
N GLN A 287 -31.99 0.68 -15.21
CA GLN A 287 -31.23 0.13 -16.33
C GLN A 287 -30.05 -0.72 -15.83
N ARG A 288 -29.38 -0.25 -14.78
CA ARG A 288 -28.28 -0.98 -14.16
C ARG A 288 -28.75 -2.23 -13.43
N LEU A 289 -29.85 -2.15 -12.68
CA LEU A 289 -30.45 -3.33 -12.04
C LEU A 289 -30.94 -4.36 -13.05
N GLN A 290 -31.54 -3.93 -14.16
CA GLN A 290 -31.95 -4.82 -15.23
C GLN A 290 -30.74 -5.56 -15.83
N ARG A 291 -29.60 -4.87 -15.97
CA ARG A 291 -28.33 -5.49 -16.39
C ARG A 291 -27.84 -6.56 -15.42
N VAL A 292 -27.95 -6.30 -14.10
CA VAL A 292 -27.62 -7.29 -13.06
C VAL A 292 -28.51 -8.52 -13.21
N LEU A 293 -29.82 -8.34 -13.25
CA LEU A 293 -30.78 -9.43 -13.39
C LEU A 293 -30.52 -10.24 -14.66
N TYR A 294 -30.31 -9.56 -15.78
CA TYR A 294 -30.00 -10.20 -17.04
C TYR A 294 -28.75 -11.08 -16.95
N ASN A 295 -27.66 -10.56 -16.37
CA ASN A 295 -26.41 -11.29 -16.21
C ASN A 295 -26.59 -12.54 -15.32
N LEU A 296 -27.32 -12.40 -14.21
CA LEU A 296 -27.56 -13.51 -13.30
C LEU A 296 -28.44 -14.59 -13.94
N VAL A 297 -29.56 -14.19 -14.54
CA VAL A 297 -30.51 -15.13 -15.16
C VAL A 297 -29.89 -15.81 -16.39
N GLN A 298 -29.15 -15.07 -17.20
CA GLN A 298 -28.45 -15.62 -18.36
C GLN A 298 -27.40 -16.65 -17.92
N ASN A 299 -26.66 -16.35 -16.82
CA ASN A 299 -25.68 -17.30 -16.28
C ASN A 299 -26.38 -18.56 -15.77
N ALA A 300 -27.46 -18.42 -15.01
CA ALA A 300 -28.28 -19.53 -14.54
C ALA A 300 -28.80 -20.38 -15.71
N LEU A 301 -29.40 -19.76 -16.74
CA LEU A 301 -29.85 -20.47 -17.94
C LEU A 301 -28.71 -21.20 -18.65
N ARG A 302 -27.50 -20.63 -18.67
CA ARG A 302 -26.34 -21.28 -19.31
C ARG A 302 -25.99 -22.61 -18.65
N HIS A 303 -26.00 -22.64 -17.32
CA HIS A 303 -25.53 -23.80 -16.55
C HIS A 303 -26.66 -24.78 -16.17
N THR A 304 -27.92 -24.43 -16.43
CA THR A 304 -29.05 -25.33 -16.20
C THR A 304 -29.21 -26.29 -17.38
N PRO A 305 -29.27 -27.61 -17.18
CA PRO A 305 -29.56 -28.58 -18.24
C PRO A 305 -31.01 -28.48 -18.75
N ALA A 306 -31.27 -29.16 -19.87
CA ALA A 306 -32.64 -29.29 -20.36
C ALA A 306 -33.56 -29.91 -19.30
N ASP A 307 -34.80 -29.47 -19.27
CA ASP A 307 -35.84 -29.85 -18.32
C ASP A 307 -35.58 -29.34 -16.86
N GLY A 308 -34.51 -28.51 -16.66
CA GLY A 308 -34.26 -27.82 -15.42
C GLY A 308 -35.10 -26.56 -15.22
N THR A 309 -34.86 -25.89 -14.09
CA THR A 309 -35.63 -24.69 -13.69
C THR A 309 -34.66 -23.55 -13.29
N VAL A 310 -35.00 -22.34 -13.70
CA VAL A 310 -34.43 -21.10 -13.18
C VAL A 310 -35.52 -20.27 -12.57
N ALA A 311 -35.37 -19.88 -11.31
CA ALA A 311 -36.35 -19.11 -10.57
C ALA A 311 -35.74 -17.79 -10.06
N VAL A 312 -36.46 -16.68 -10.25
CA VAL A 312 -36.14 -15.38 -9.73
C VAL A 312 -37.16 -14.99 -8.66
N GLN A 313 -36.67 -14.66 -7.46
CA GLN A 313 -37.56 -14.29 -6.35
C GLN A 313 -37.08 -13.00 -5.71
N ALA A 314 -38.02 -12.17 -5.27
CA ALA A 314 -37.73 -11.00 -4.45
C ALA A 314 -38.47 -11.12 -3.12
N GLU A 315 -37.82 -10.68 -2.04
CA GLU A 315 -38.41 -10.67 -0.70
C GLU A 315 -38.06 -9.37 0.03
N ASP A 316 -39.01 -8.91 0.84
CA ASP A 316 -38.76 -7.79 1.75
C ASP A 316 -38.03 -8.32 2.99
N ALA A 317 -36.78 -7.90 3.19
CA ALA A 317 -35.95 -8.23 4.36
C ALA A 317 -35.91 -7.08 5.38
N GLY A 318 -36.89 -6.18 5.37
CA GLY A 318 -37.03 -5.06 6.29
C GLY A 318 -36.27 -3.82 5.86
N ALA A 319 -34.99 -3.71 6.20
CA ALA A 319 -34.15 -2.58 5.79
C ALA A 319 -33.60 -2.71 4.35
N GLU A 320 -33.63 -3.90 3.80
CA GLU A 320 -33.13 -4.25 2.47
C GLU A 320 -34.15 -5.09 1.72
N VAL A 321 -34.12 -5.06 0.39
CA VAL A 321 -34.85 -6.01 -0.44
C VAL A 321 -33.84 -7.02 -0.98
N ARG A 322 -34.13 -8.30 -0.82
CA ARG A 322 -33.33 -9.39 -1.34
C ARG A 322 -33.89 -9.93 -2.64
N VAL A 323 -33.05 -10.03 -3.66
CA VAL A 323 -33.39 -10.70 -4.91
C VAL A 323 -32.51 -11.93 -5.05
N SER A 324 -33.12 -13.10 -5.27
CA SER A 324 -32.43 -14.36 -5.47
C SER A 324 -32.70 -14.92 -6.85
N VAL A 325 -31.66 -15.43 -7.50
CA VAL A 325 -31.73 -16.21 -8.73
C VAL A 325 -31.23 -17.61 -8.41
N SER A 326 -32.10 -18.59 -8.49
CA SER A 326 -31.79 -19.99 -8.22
C SER A 326 -31.93 -20.83 -9.47
N ASP A 327 -31.05 -21.81 -9.66
CA ASP A 327 -31.06 -22.72 -10.77
C ASP A 327 -30.87 -24.18 -10.30
N THR A 328 -31.27 -25.13 -11.15
CA THR A 328 -31.07 -26.56 -10.95
C THR A 328 -29.95 -27.06 -11.85
N GLY A 329 -28.86 -26.31 -11.94
CA GLY A 329 -27.69 -26.59 -12.76
C GLY A 329 -26.70 -27.55 -12.10
N GLU A 330 -25.53 -27.66 -12.71
CA GLU A 330 -24.44 -28.54 -12.24
C GLU A 330 -23.81 -28.11 -10.90
N GLY A 331 -24.20 -26.96 -10.38
CA GLY A 331 -23.63 -26.39 -9.16
C GLY A 331 -22.20 -25.86 -9.36
N ILE A 332 -21.64 -25.34 -8.27
CA ILE A 332 -20.32 -24.72 -8.26
C ILE A 332 -19.45 -25.43 -7.23
N ALA A 333 -18.21 -25.79 -7.60
CA ALA A 333 -17.27 -26.39 -6.66
C ALA A 333 -16.95 -25.41 -5.53
N LEU A 334 -16.74 -25.92 -4.31
CA LEU A 334 -16.46 -25.09 -3.14
C LEU A 334 -15.23 -24.20 -3.31
N ASP A 335 -14.23 -24.67 -4.02
CA ASP A 335 -12.99 -23.95 -4.29
C ASP A 335 -13.21 -22.79 -5.28
N ASP A 336 -14.19 -22.91 -6.20
CA ASP A 336 -14.51 -21.88 -7.20
C ASP A 336 -15.49 -20.84 -6.65
N LEU A 337 -16.31 -21.19 -5.66
CA LEU A 337 -17.37 -20.31 -5.14
C LEU A 337 -16.91 -18.91 -4.71
N PRO A 338 -15.76 -18.73 -4.02
CA PRO A 338 -15.24 -17.40 -3.71
C PRO A 338 -14.77 -16.61 -4.94
N LEU A 339 -14.47 -17.30 -6.04
CA LEU A 339 -13.82 -16.74 -7.22
C LEU A 339 -14.78 -16.39 -8.36
N ILE A 340 -16.05 -16.82 -8.30
CA ILE A 340 -17.01 -16.63 -9.41
C ILE A 340 -17.31 -15.17 -9.75
N PHE A 341 -17.11 -14.25 -8.81
CA PHE A 341 -17.23 -12.82 -9.02
C PHE A 341 -15.93 -12.15 -9.46
N GLU A 342 -14.82 -12.90 -9.48
CA GLU A 342 -13.54 -12.40 -9.99
C GLU A 342 -13.55 -12.30 -11.51
N ARG A 343 -12.77 -11.36 -12.04
CA ARG A 343 -12.69 -11.07 -13.48
C ARG A 343 -12.18 -12.26 -14.25
N PHE A 344 -12.84 -12.60 -15.35
CA PHE A 344 -12.46 -13.69 -16.25
C PHE A 344 -12.38 -15.07 -15.58
N HIS A 345 -12.91 -15.21 -14.36
CA HIS A 345 -12.98 -16.50 -13.73
C HIS A 345 -13.99 -17.39 -14.45
N ARG A 346 -13.58 -18.62 -14.73
CA ARG A 346 -14.38 -19.64 -15.43
C ARG A 346 -14.01 -20.98 -14.82
N ALA A 347 -14.95 -21.65 -14.15
CA ALA A 347 -14.75 -22.92 -13.48
C ALA A 347 -14.27 -24.02 -14.45
N ASP A 348 -14.61 -23.97 -15.75
CA ASP A 348 -14.21 -24.97 -16.74
C ASP A 348 -13.81 -24.29 -18.08
N ARG A 349 -12.51 -24.06 -18.27
CA ARG A 349 -11.95 -23.44 -19.48
C ARG A 349 -12.20 -24.23 -20.78
N ALA A 350 -12.42 -25.56 -20.68
CA ALA A 350 -12.55 -26.44 -21.82
C ALA A 350 -13.98 -26.52 -22.38
N ARG A 351 -15.00 -26.55 -21.52
CA ARG A 351 -16.42 -26.68 -21.93
C ARG A 351 -17.07 -25.35 -22.33
N SER A 352 -16.57 -24.25 -21.83
CA SER A 352 -17.21 -22.94 -22.01
C SER A 352 -16.90 -22.23 -23.34
N ARG A 353 -15.98 -22.75 -24.16
CA ARG A 353 -15.71 -22.19 -25.51
C ARG A 353 -16.88 -22.38 -26.49
N ALA A 354 -17.66 -23.42 -26.31
CA ALA A 354 -18.83 -23.70 -27.15
C ALA A 354 -20.08 -22.86 -26.83
N HIS A 355 -20.12 -22.20 -25.66
CA HIS A 355 -21.34 -21.53 -25.16
C HIS A 355 -21.16 -20.04 -24.83
N GLY A 356 -20.04 -19.39 -25.22
CA GLY A 356 -19.88 -17.95 -25.36
C GLY A 356 -20.17 -17.09 -24.12
N GLY A 357 -19.11 -16.71 -23.39
CA GLY A 357 -19.16 -15.64 -22.37
C GLY A 357 -17.77 -15.32 -21.86
N ALA A 358 -17.41 -14.02 -21.82
CA ALA A 358 -16.09 -13.54 -21.39
C ALA A 358 -15.79 -13.70 -19.89
N GLY A 359 -16.74 -14.21 -19.07
CA GLY A 359 -16.57 -14.29 -17.62
C GLY A 359 -16.61 -12.92 -16.94
N LEU A 360 -17.23 -11.93 -17.57
CA LEU A 360 -17.36 -10.57 -17.04
C LEU A 360 -18.72 -10.29 -16.40
N GLY A 361 -19.76 -11.04 -16.77
CA GLY A 361 -21.14 -10.74 -16.36
C GLY A 361 -21.36 -10.74 -14.84
N LEU A 362 -20.80 -11.70 -14.10
CA LEU A 362 -20.91 -11.74 -12.63
C LEU A 362 -20.07 -10.64 -11.97
N THR A 363 -18.91 -10.33 -12.50
CA THR A 363 -18.07 -9.22 -12.01
C THR A 363 -18.76 -7.87 -12.21
N ILE A 364 -19.40 -7.67 -13.36
CA ILE A 364 -20.18 -6.46 -13.65
C ILE A 364 -21.40 -6.39 -12.72
N ALA A 365 -22.13 -7.50 -12.54
CA ALA A 365 -23.24 -7.57 -11.59
C ALA A 365 -22.81 -7.16 -10.18
N ARG A 366 -21.70 -7.68 -9.70
CA ARG A 366 -21.11 -7.31 -8.40
C ARG A 366 -20.81 -5.81 -8.34
N GLY A 367 -20.08 -5.28 -9.32
CA GLY A 367 -19.71 -3.86 -9.34
C GLY A 367 -20.93 -2.92 -9.37
N ILE A 368 -21.98 -3.26 -10.10
CA ILE A 368 -23.23 -2.48 -10.12
C ILE A 368 -23.92 -2.55 -8.75
N VAL A 369 -24.04 -3.72 -8.14
CA VAL A 369 -24.69 -3.90 -6.82
C VAL A 369 -23.91 -3.14 -5.75
N GLU A 370 -22.59 -3.25 -5.73
CA GLU A 370 -21.72 -2.50 -4.79
C GLU A 370 -21.82 -0.98 -5.00
N ALA A 371 -21.93 -0.52 -6.24
CA ALA A 371 -22.17 0.91 -6.54
C ALA A 371 -23.50 1.43 -6.00
N HIS A 372 -24.52 0.57 -5.89
CA HIS A 372 -25.79 0.88 -5.24
C HIS A 372 -25.75 0.76 -3.71
N GLY A 373 -24.61 0.43 -3.11
CA GLY A 373 -24.46 0.19 -1.67
C GLY A 373 -24.99 -1.18 -1.21
N GLY A 374 -25.31 -2.08 -2.14
CA GLY A 374 -25.80 -3.43 -1.87
C GLY A 374 -24.69 -4.45 -1.71
N ARG A 375 -25.10 -5.72 -1.54
CA ARG A 375 -24.22 -6.89 -1.44
C ARG A 375 -24.69 -7.98 -2.38
N ILE A 376 -23.76 -8.71 -2.98
CA ILE A 376 -24.03 -9.90 -3.79
C ILE A 376 -23.19 -11.06 -3.27
N TRP A 377 -23.79 -12.24 -3.20
CA TRP A 377 -23.11 -13.48 -2.83
C TRP A 377 -23.73 -14.65 -3.57
N ALA A 378 -23.10 -15.79 -3.51
CA ALA A 378 -23.60 -17.03 -4.08
C ALA A 378 -23.50 -18.16 -3.07
N GLU A 379 -24.50 -19.04 -3.13
CA GLU A 379 -24.56 -20.28 -2.38
C GLU A 379 -24.77 -21.41 -3.39
N SER A 380 -24.00 -22.45 -3.31
CA SER A 380 -24.10 -23.59 -4.23
C SER A 380 -23.64 -24.87 -3.56
N ALA A 381 -24.24 -25.97 -3.96
CA ALA A 381 -23.75 -27.31 -3.70
C ALA A 381 -23.57 -28.01 -5.05
N PRO A 382 -22.50 -28.77 -5.26
CA PRO A 382 -22.38 -29.63 -6.43
C PRO A 382 -23.57 -30.57 -6.51
N GLY A 383 -24.26 -30.59 -7.68
CA GLY A 383 -25.45 -31.38 -7.92
C GLY A 383 -25.20 -32.88 -8.04
#